data_1587cbc8827822bf95fe895f7d7a7756
#
_entry.id   1587cbc8827822bf95fe895f7d7a7756
#
_cell.length_a   1.000
_cell.length_b   1.000
_cell.length_c   1.000
_cell.angle_alpha   90.00
_cell.angle_beta   90.00
_cell.angle_gamma   90.00
#
_symmetry.space_group_name_H-M   'P 1'
#
loop_
_entity.id
_entity.type
_entity.pdbx_description
1 polymer ?
#
loop_
_entity_poly.entity_id
_entity_poly.type
_entity_poly.pdbx_seq_one_letter_code
_entity_poly.pdbx_strand_id
1 'polypeptide(L)'
;IQTPDIWIAGQNATETGSGTSWSGAYTMASNSEGPVSLRVDFSDLAGNAGTRVTSTTDNATSVLFDRTSPILDEITPVPTPTSDNESYYTFSSDEAGTIAYGGSCSSSTTAAEATNNTIRFTAMADGTHDNCTITVTDNASNTSNPLDVRDFTIGAVKPALVEVTPVPTPSKDNESIYTFFSTLSGTINYGGSCSRDNNTAVADNNTITFNALADGTYDNCTVSVTNNGIRSDNLSVSSFTIDTTPPVLLPVDNVTTLTNDNTSLSYTFSSTEGGTITVGGDCSNSSDNNTAVADDNMTVSFAALADGTYANCTITVTDSAGNSFTRYVNSFTIDTIAPILNPVSAVPTPTDNSTPSYTFFSTEAGVITYSGGCGSSSP
;
A
#
# COMPACT_ATOMS: atom_id res chain seq x y z
N ILE A 1 -71.81 54.38 6.18
CA ILE A 1 -71.96 53.08 6.87
C ILE A 1 -71.88 53.30 8.38
N GLN A 2 -72.57 52.43 9.13
CA GLN A 2 -72.34 52.35 10.60
C GLN A 2 -70.90 51.78 10.81
N THR A 3 -70.38 51.94 12.04
CA THR A 3 -69.09 51.28 12.38
C THR A 3 -69.19 49.79 12.06
N PRO A 4 -68.33 49.24 11.24
CA PRO A 4 -68.35 47.81 10.93
C PRO A 4 -67.87 46.97 12.11
N ASP A 5 -68.34 45.74 12.24
CA ASP A 5 -67.75 44.78 13.16
C ASP A 5 -66.68 44.02 12.41
N ILE A 6 -65.39 44.25 12.79
CA ILE A 6 -64.21 43.58 12.18
C ILE A 6 -63.70 42.53 13.16
N TRP A 7 -63.62 41.31 12.72
CA TRP A 7 -63.10 40.14 13.47
C TRP A 7 -61.86 39.60 12.85
N ILE A 8 -60.86 39.48 13.68
CA ILE A 8 -59.56 38.85 13.30
C ILE A 8 -59.30 37.73 14.28
N ALA A 9 -59.00 36.53 13.79
CA ALA A 9 -58.78 35.28 14.58
C ALA A 9 -59.98 34.96 15.50
N GLY A 10 -61.22 35.29 15.07
CA GLY A 10 -62.43 35.09 15.88
C GLY A 10 -62.57 36.06 17.05
N GLN A 11 -61.75 37.09 17.14
CA GLN A 11 -61.78 38.15 18.14
C GLN A 11 -62.20 39.49 17.50
N ASN A 12 -62.91 40.35 18.27
CA ASN A 12 -63.26 41.66 17.79
C ASN A 12 -62.01 42.53 17.69
N ALA A 13 -61.81 43.17 16.55
CA ALA A 13 -60.68 44.09 16.33
C ALA A 13 -61.01 45.48 16.89
N THR A 14 -59.97 46.25 17.15
CA THR A 14 -60.18 47.71 17.44
C THR A 14 -60.36 48.42 16.10
N GLU A 15 -61.58 48.91 15.86
CA GLU A 15 -61.91 49.62 14.64
C GLU A 15 -61.54 51.09 14.72
N THR A 16 -61.02 51.60 13.62
CA THR A 16 -60.76 53.05 13.42
C THR A 16 -61.15 53.41 11.99
N GLY A 17 -61.80 54.60 11.85
CA GLY A 17 -62.22 55.05 10.53
C GLY A 17 -63.46 55.96 10.59
N SER A 18 -63.92 56.40 9.41
CA SER A 18 -65.14 57.17 9.26
C SER A 18 -65.66 57.11 7.82
N GLY A 19 -66.97 57.33 7.66
CA GLY A 19 -67.59 57.31 6.34
C GLY A 19 -67.52 55.94 5.68
N THR A 20 -66.77 55.79 4.58
CA THR A 20 -66.62 54.54 3.80
C THR A 20 -65.27 53.86 3.94
N SER A 21 -64.41 54.46 4.81
CA SER A 21 -63.06 53.91 5.02
C SER A 21 -62.84 53.49 6.48
N TRP A 22 -62.56 52.24 6.71
CA TRP A 22 -62.38 51.63 8.03
C TRP A 22 -61.20 50.70 8.06
N SER A 23 -60.54 50.60 9.21
CA SER A 23 -59.50 49.61 9.51
C SER A 23 -59.80 48.96 10.86
N GLY A 24 -59.46 47.66 10.97
CA GLY A 24 -59.50 46.91 12.23
C GLY A 24 -58.12 46.41 12.56
N ALA A 25 -57.72 46.55 13.83
CA ALA A 25 -56.43 45.99 14.31
C ALA A 25 -56.69 45.04 15.48
N TYR A 26 -56.04 43.92 15.48
CA TYR A 26 -56.03 42.97 16.58
C TYR A 26 -54.59 42.46 16.82
N THR A 27 -54.17 42.54 18.09
CA THR A 27 -52.84 42.04 18.47
C THR A 27 -52.92 40.53 18.73
N MET A 28 -52.30 39.74 17.88
CA MET A 28 -52.22 38.29 18.07
C MET A 28 -51.44 37.96 19.34
N ALA A 29 -51.89 36.93 20.07
CA ALA A 29 -51.15 36.43 21.22
C ALA A 29 -49.82 35.79 20.74
N SER A 30 -48.78 35.91 21.58
CA SER A 30 -47.42 35.44 21.23
C SER A 30 -47.28 33.95 20.93
N ASN A 31 -48.26 33.16 21.34
CA ASN A 31 -48.31 31.69 21.13
C ASN A 31 -49.40 31.27 20.11
N SER A 32 -49.99 32.21 19.38
CA SER A 32 -50.96 31.93 18.34
C SER A 32 -50.26 31.85 16.99
N GLU A 33 -50.31 30.73 16.35
CA GLU A 33 -49.78 30.50 15.01
C GLU A 33 -50.80 29.74 14.15
N GLY A 34 -50.68 29.87 12.83
CA GLY A 34 -51.53 29.20 11.89
C GLY A 34 -52.50 30.11 11.15
N PRO A 35 -53.49 29.55 10.48
CA PRO A 35 -54.44 30.31 9.68
C PRO A 35 -55.33 31.19 10.54
N VAL A 36 -55.33 32.49 10.25
CA VAL A 36 -56.13 33.51 10.89
C VAL A 36 -57.34 33.88 10.01
N SER A 37 -58.54 33.65 10.51
CA SER A 37 -59.76 34.00 9.80
C SER A 37 -60.05 35.49 9.90
N LEU A 38 -60.58 36.07 8.82
CA LEU A 38 -61.04 37.43 8.76
C LEU A 38 -62.55 37.44 8.58
N ARG A 39 -63.23 38.37 9.23
CA ARG A 39 -64.66 38.61 9.04
C ARG A 39 -64.97 40.11 9.22
N VAL A 40 -65.71 40.64 8.28
CA VAL A 40 -66.22 41.99 8.37
C VAL A 40 -67.74 42.00 8.13
N ASP A 41 -68.45 42.42 9.11
CA ASP A 41 -69.91 42.67 9.02
C ASP A 41 -70.17 44.21 9.05
N PHE A 42 -70.99 44.65 8.18
CA PHE A 42 -71.32 46.09 8.12
C PHE A 42 -72.79 46.35 7.69
N SER A 43 -73.25 47.52 8.02
CA SER A 43 -74.59 47.98 7.65
C SER A 43 -74.55 49.43 7.15
N ASP A 44 -75.48 49.84 6.34
CA ASP A 44 -75.69 51.27 6.01
C ASP A 44 -76.32 52.06 7.17
N LEU A 45 -76.39 53.35 7.01
CA LEU A 45 -76.96 54.23 8.06
C LEU A 45 -78.49 54.00 8.32
N ALA A 46 -79.15 53.33 7.39
CA ALA A 46 -80.58 52.91 7.52
C ALA A 46 -80.73 51.54 8.20
N GLY A 47 -79.63 50.85 8.49
CA GLY A 47 -79.62 49.53 9.14
C GLY A 47 -79.66 48.34 8.18
N ASN A 48 -79.55 48.58 6.87
CA ASN A 48 -79.48 47.45 5.91
C ASN A 48 -78.09 46.75 5.97
N ALA A 49 -78.12 45.45 6.20
CA ALA A 49 -76.90 44.71 6.29
C ALA A 49 -76.26 44.54 4.90
N GLY A 50 -74.93 44.77 4.83
CA GLY A 50 -74.13 44.45 3.65
C GLY A 50 -73.72 42.95 3.56
N THR A 51 -73.18 42.57 2.44
CA THR A 51 -72.63 41.22 2.29
C THR A 51 -71.39 41.08 3.17
N ARG A 52 -71.38 40.06 4.03
CA ARG A 52 -70.24 39.78 4.90
C ARG A 52 -69.00 39.52 4.06
N VAL A 53 -67.88 40.03 4.45
CA VAL A 53 -66.55 39.79 3.87
C VAL A 53 -65.78 38.81 4.76
N THR A 54 -65.29 37.70 4.18
CA THR A 54 -64.51 36.65 4.88
C THR A 54 -63.24 36.29 4.14
N SER A 55 -62.84 37.11 3.15
CA SER A 55 -61.63 36.87 2.38
C SER A 55 -60.83 38.17 2.17
N THR A 56 -59.55 38.05 1.93
CA THR A 56 -58.66 39.13 1.53
C THR A 56 -58.87 39.55 0.07
N THR A 57 -58.19 40.57 -0.41
CA THR A 57 -58.30 41.10 -1.79
C THR A 57 -57.83 40.10 -2.83
N ASP A 58 -57.04 39.10 -2.44
CA ASP A 58 -56.57 37.98 -3.27
C ASP A 58 -57.48 36.73 -3.15
N ASN A 59 -58.68 36.88 -2.53
CA ASN A 59 -59.67 35.82 -2.23
C ASN A 59 -59.18 34.76 -1.24
N ALA A 60 -58.10 34.95 -0.52
CA ALA A 60 -57.72 34.09 0.58
C ALA A 60 -58.73 34.19 1.75
N THR A 61 -59.19 33.06 2.27
CA THR A 61 -60.14 32.98 3.39
C THR A 61 -59.48 33.10 4.76
N SER A 62 -58.12 33.06 4.79
CA SER A 62 -57.30 33.21 5.96
C SER A 62 -55.94 33.82 5.62
N VAL A 63 -55.34 34.47 6.58
CA VAL A 63 -53.95 34.91 6.53
C VAL A 63 -53.15 33.95 7.42
N LEU A 64 -52.02 33.46 6.95
CA LEU A 64 -51.13 32.67 7.80
C LEU A 64 -50.39 33.59 8.75
N PHE A 65 -50.52 33.38 10.04
CA PHE A 65 -49.77 34.06 11.08
C PHE A 65 -48.69 33.10 11.54
N ASP A 66 -47.43 33.43 11.29
CA ASP A 66 -46.26 32.61 11.51
C ASP A 66 -45.17 33.44 12.16
N ARG A 67 -44.61 32.95 13.26
CA ARG A 67 -43.52 33.56 14.03
C ARG A 67 -42.39 32.56 14.31
N THR A 68 -42.52 31.35 13.82
CA THR A 68 -41.52 30.33 13.97
C THR A 68 -40.41 30.59 12.96
N SER A 69 -39.17 30.57 13.43
CA SER A 69 -38.02 30.72 12.54
C SER A 69 -37.59 29.36 12.09
N PRO A 70 -37.12 29.20 10.82
CA PRO A 70 -36.57 27.93 10.32
C PRO A 70 -35.46 27.37 11.20
N ILE A 71 -35.44 26.06 11.37
CA ILE A 71 -34.38 25.30 12.05
C ILE A 71 -33.49 24.65 11.00
N LEU A 72 -32.18 24.86 11.12
CA LEU A 72 -31.19 24.38 10.18
C LEU A 72 -30.24 23.39 10.86
N ASP A 73 -29.91 22.28 10.15
CA ASP A 73 -28.90 21.29 10.57
C ASP A 73 -27.94 20.93 9.42
N GLU A 74 -26.66 20.78 9.75
CA GLU A 74 -25.66 20.28 8.78
C GLU A 74 -25.91 18.80 8.47
N ILE A 75 -25.99 18.44 7.17
CA ILE A 75 -26.18 17.06 6.71
C ILE A 75 -24.90 16.51 6.10
N THR A 76 -24.27 17.25 5.17
CA THR A 76 -23.01 16.84 4.54
C THR A 76 -22.06 18.02 4.52
N PRO A 77 -20.99 17.97 5.33
CA PRO A 77 -19.98 19.03 5.36
C PRO A 77 -19.15 19.06 4.07
N VAL A 78 -18.45 20.17 3.86
CA VAL A 78 -17.42 20.25 2.81
C VAL A 78 -16.27 19.31 3.18
N PRO A 79 -15.79 18.47 2.24
CA PRO A 79 -14.57 17.69 2.45
C PRO A 79 -13.38 18.58 2.80
N THR A 80 -12.59 18.21 3.79
CA THR A 80 -11.43 19.00 4.21
C THR A 80 -10.20 18.14 4.50
N PRO A 81 -9.02 18.49 3.92
CA PRO A 81 -8.80 19.49 2.89
C PRO A 81 -9.34 19.08 1.52
N THR A 82 -9.67 20.03 0.66
CA THR A 82 -10.14 19.80 -0.71
C THR A 82 -9.43 20.70 -1.71
N SER A 83 -9.20 20.20 -2.93
CA SER A 83 -8.76 21.03 -4.06
C SER A 83 -9.92 21.61 -4.87
N ASP A 84 -11.17 21.25 -4.54
CA ASP A 84 -12.37 21.78 -5.17
C ASP A 84 -12.76 23.11 -4.50
N ASN A 85 -12.49 24.20 -5.19
CA ASN A 85 -12.81 25.54 -4.71
C ASN A 85 -14.28 25.93 -4.92
N GLU A 86 -15.11 25.07 -5.51
CA GLU A 86 -16.54 25.22 -5.67
C GLU A 86 -17.30 24.05 -5.04
N SER A 87 -16.90 23.66 -3.85
CA SER A 87 -17.39 22.48 -3.15
C SER A 87 -18.88 22.49 -2.87
N TYR A 88 -19.48 21.30 -2.82
CA TYR A 88 -20.86 21.10 -2.40
C TYR A 88 -20.98 21.04 -0.87
N TYR A 89 -22.10 21.59 -0.37
CA TYR A 89 -22.49 21.53 1.02
C TYR A 89 -23.99 21.19 1.11
N THR A 90 -24.39 20.35 2.08
CA THR A 90 -25.80 20.00 2.27
C THR A 90 -26.24 20.29 3.70
N PHE A 91 -27.34 20.99 3.84
CA PHE A 91 -28.02 21.24 5.10
C PHE A 91 -29.51 20.94 4.98
N SER A 92 -30.19 20.71 6.10
CA SER A 92 -31.64 20.61 6.15
C SER A 92 -32.25 21.96 6.65
N SER A 93 -33.46 22.23 6.20
CA SER A 93 -34.33 23.24 6.77
C SER A 93 -35.71 22.59 6.97
N ASP A 94 -36.39 22.88 8.08
CA ASP A 94 -37.76 22.41 8.30
C ASP A 94 -38.79 23.31 7.61
N GLU A 95 -38.38 24.51 7.14
CA GLU A 95 -39.20 25.43 6.37
C GLU A 95 -38.53 25.89 5.08
N ALA A 96 -39.37 26.22 4.09
CA ALA A 96 -38.93 26.83 2.85
C ALA A 96 -38.68 28.32 3.04
N GLY A 97 -37.70 28.89 2.32
CA GLY A 97 -37.38 30.29 2.44
C GLY A 97 -36.27 30.79 1.56
N THR A 98 -35.73 31.96 1.89
CA THR A 98 -34.60 32.57 1.20
C THR A 98 -33.32 32.34 1.99
N ILE A 99 -32.30 31.80 1.31
CA ILE A 99 -30.97 31.54 1.88
C ILE A 99 -30.13 32.80 1.81
N ALA A 100 -29.47 33.14 2.93
CA ALA A 100 -28.40 34.13 2.96
C ALA A 100 -27.12 33.52 3.50
N TYR A 101 -25.98 33.95 2.94
CA TYR A 101 -24.64 33.47 3.26
C TYR A 101 -23.85 34.52 4.02
N GLY A 102 -23.06 34.07 4.98
CA GLY A 102 -22.18 34.93 5.76
C GLY A 102 -20.72 34.45 5.72
N GLY A 103 -19.82 35.31 6.18
CA GLY A 103 -18.40 35.06 6.21
C GLY A 103 -17.78 35.02 4.81
N SER A 104 -16.90 34.06 4.58
CA SER A 104 -16.22 33.86 3.30
C SER A 104 -17.00 33.03 2.27
N CYS A 105 -18.18 32.54 2.64
CA CYS A 105 -19.02 31.70 1.80
C CYS A 105 -20.04 32.50 1.00
N SER A 106 -20.30 32.06 -0.23
CA SER A 106 -21.38 32.55 -1.08
C SER A 106 -21.82 31.43 -2.06
N SER A 107 -23.06 31.55 -2.54
CA SER A 107 -23.63 30.66 -3.57
C SER A 107 -24.65 31.39 -4.40
N SER A 108 -24.87 30.94 -5.64
CA SER A 108 -25.96 31.42 -6.49
C SER A 108 -27.32 30.80 -6.11
N THR A 109 -27.35 29.76 -5.27
CA THR A 109 -28.59 29.16 -4.75
C THR A 109 -29.14 30.03 -3.63
N THR A 110 -30.33 30.61 -3.80
CA THR A 110 -30.93 31.50 -2.84
C THR A 110 -32.29 31.01 -2.30
N ALA A 111 -32.78 29.85 -2.76
CA ALA A 111 -34.04 29.29 -2.27
C ALA A 111 -33.75 28.02 -1.47
N ALA A 112 -34.36 27.94 -0.28
CA ALA A 112 -34.39 26.71 0.53
C ALA A 112 -35.75 26.03 0.44
N GLU A 113 -35.74 24.71 0.37
CA GLU A 113 -36.90 23.86 0.48
C GLU A 113 -37.02 23.34 1.94
N ALA A 114 -38.25 22.99 2.36
CA ALA A 114 -38.51 22.36 3.67
C ALA A 114 -38.02 20.90 3.69
N THR A 115 -36.75 20.66 3.40
CA THR A 115 -36.08 19.37 3.31
C THR A 115 -34.54 19.58 3.25
N ASN A 116 -33.79 18.58 2.78
CA ASN A 116 -32.37 18.72 2.53
C ASN A 116 -32.09 19.61 1.31
N ASN A 117 -31.22 20.59 1.52
CA ASN A 117 -30.80 21.56 0.52
C ASN A 117 -29.31 21.34 0.21
N THR A 118 -28.98 20.99 -1.04
CA THR A 118 -27.60 20.90 -1.51
C THR A 118 -27.26 22.16 -2.30
N ILE A 119 -26.28 22.90 -1.82
CA ILE A 119 -25.75 24.10 -2.47
C ILE A 119 -24.35 23.85 -2.99
N ARG A 120 -23.94 24.64 -3.98
CA ARG A 120 -22.57 24.72 -4.46
C ARG A 120 -22.03 26.10 -4.16
N PHE A 121 -20.92 26.19 -3.42
CA PHE A 121 -20.29 27.46 -3.16
C PHE A 121 -19.73 28.08 -4.45
N THR A 122 -19.70 29.39 -4.55
CA THR A 122 -18.95 30.09 -5.58
C THR A 122 -17.46 29.92 -5.33
N ALA A 123 -16.63 30.01 -6.39
CA ALA A 123 -15.20 29.82 -6.30
C ALA A 123 -14.57 30.62 -5.13
N MET A 124 -13.97 29.90 -4.21
CA MET A 124 -13.30 30.43 -3.02
C MET A 124 -11.79 30.41 -3.16
N ALA A 125 -11.10 31.28 -2.47
CA ALA A 125 -9.64 31.30 -2.46
C ALA A 125 -9.06 30.12 -1.65
N ASP A 126 -7.82 29.75 -1.94
CA ASP A 126 -7.08 28.79 -1.11
C ASP A 126 -6.92 29.36 0.31
N GLY A 127 -7.10 28.49 1.30
CA GLY A 127 -7.01 28.84 2.71
C GLY A 127 -8.05 28.13 3.56
N THR A 128 -8.02 28.38 4.87
CA THR A 128 -9.02 27.86 5.80
C THR A 128 -10.22 28.82 5.87
N HIS A 129 -11.39 28.26 5.75
CA HIS A 129 -12.68 28.94 5.86
C HIS A 129 -13.33 28.49 7.17
N ASP A 130 -13.27 29.35 8.19
CA ASP A 130 -13.71 29.09 9.57
C ASP A 130 -14.83 30.05 10.03
N ASN A 131 -15.37 30.84 9.10
CA ASN A 131 -16.37 31.87 9.40
C ASN A 131 -17.61 31.80 8.52
N CYS A 132 -17.79 30.68 7.79
CA CYS A 132 -18.92 30.49 6.90
C CYS A 132 -20.21 30.24 7.69
N THR A 133 -21.27 30.98 7.37
CA THR A 133 -22.59 30.77 7.96
C THR A 133 -23.71 30.79 6.93
N ILE A 134 -24.81 30.13 7.25
CA ILE A 134 -26.02 30.08 6.44
C ILE A 134 -27.19 30.46 7.32
N THR A 135 -28.08 31.33 6.81
CA THR A 135 -29.39 31.60 7.40
C THR A 135 -30.48 31.38 6.36
N VAL A 136 -31.67 31.01 6.82
CA VAL A 136 -32.88 30.93 6.00
C VAL A 136 -33.91 31.88 6.60
N THR A 137 -34.49 32.69 5.72
CA THR A 137 -35.64 33.56 6.09
C THR A 137 -36.88 33.03 5.39
N ASP A 138 -37.90 32.65 6.16
CA ASP A 138 -39.14 32.12 5.63
C ASP A 138 -40.00 33.20 4.91
N ASN A 139 -41.16 32.82 4.42
CA ASN A 139 -42.08 33.72 3.73
C ASN A 139 -42.80 34.68 4.68
N ALA A 140 -42.79 34.43 6.00
CA ALA A 140 -43.33 35.32 7.02
C ALA A 140 -42.28 36.30 7.55
N SER A 141 -41.05 36.26 7.06
CA SER A 141 -39.90 37.07 7.43
C SER A 141 -39.25 36.68 8.78
N ASN A 142 -39.48 35.45 9.25
CA ASN A 142 -38.73 34.92 10.38
C ASN A 142 -37.40 34.37 9.89
N THR A 143 -36.30 34.75 10.54
CA THR A 143 -34.96 34.33 10.14
C THR A 143 -34.42 33.29 11.14
N SER A 144 -33.85 32.20 10.66
CA SER A 144 -33.21 31.18 11.45
C SER A 144 -32.04 31.72 12.28
N ASN A 145 -31.63 31.00 13.31
CA ASN A 145 -30.28 31.16 13.83
C ASN A 145 -29.25 30.84 12.72
N PRO A 146 -28.09 31.50 12.70
CA PRO A 146 -27.03 31.15 11.78
C PRO A 146 -26.59 29.70 12.00
N LEU A 147 -26.56 28.90 10.93
CA LEU A 147 -25.92 27.61 10.91
C LEU A 147 -24.44 27.80 10.56
N ASP A 148 -23.55 27.48 11.49
CA ASP A 148 -22.12 27.47 11.22
C ASP A 148 -21.78 26.31 10.31
N VAL A 149 -21.18 26.57 9.14
CA VAL A 149 -20.59 25.57 8.27
C VAL A 149 -19.30 25.13 8.92
N ARG A 150 -19.12 23.79 9.10
CA ARG A 150 -17.90 23.25 9.68
C ARG A 150 -16.67 23.76 8.94
N ASP A 151 -15.62 24.10 9.68
CA ASP A 151 -14.35 24.58 9.14
C ASP A 151 -13.81 23.65 8.07
N PHE A 152 -13.38 24.21 6.95
CA PHE A 152 -12.77 23.47 5.86
C PHE A 152 -11.63 24.25 5.23
N THR A 153 -10.70 23.53 4.61
CA THR A 153 -9.55 24.14 3.93
C THR A 153 -9.62 23.85 2.44
N ILE A 154 -9.57 24.89 1.64
CA ILE A 154 -9.41 24.84 0.19
C ILE A 154 -7.94 25.08 -0.12
N GLY A 155 -7.40 24.27 -1.00
CA GLY A 155 -6.05 24.42 -1.46
C GLY A 155 -5.51 23.11 -2.04
N ALA A 156 -4.44 23.23 -2.76
CA ALA A 156 -3.74 22.10 -3.33
C ALA A 156 -3.15 21.24 -2.22
N VAL A 157 -3.69 20.05 -2.05
CA VAL A 157 -3.22 19.08 -1.05
C VAL A 157 -1.92 18.48 -1.54
N LYS A 158 -0.87 18.60 -0.74
CA LYS A 158 0.43 17.98 -1.00
C LYS A 158 0.31 16.47 -0.79
N PRO A 159 0.70 15.61 -1.77
CA PRO A 159 0.73 14.18 -1.54
C PRO A 159 1.67 13.82 -0.38
N ALA A 160 1.23 12.92 0.50
CA ALA A 160 2.08 12.31 1.52
C ALA A 160 2.45 10.90 1.07
N LEU A 161 3.73 10.53 1.23
CA LEU A 161 4.27 9.24 0.80
C LEU A 161 4.85 8.48 1.98
N VAL A 162 4.70 7.15 1.96
CA VAL A 162 5.28 6.23 2.96
C VAL A 162 5.81 5.00 2.24
N GLU A 163 7.01 4.53 2.59
CA GLU A 163 7.55 3.25 2.12
C GLU A 163 6.72 2.10 2.71
N VAL A 164 6.33 1.15 1.86
CA VAL A 164 5.53 -0.03 2.25
C VAL A 164 6.36 -1.30 2.18
N THR A 165 7.02 -1.56 1.05
CA THR A 165 7.89 -2.71 0.87
C THR A 165 9.21 -2.23 0.26
N PRO A 166 10.31 -2.27 1.03
CA PRO A 166 11.62 -1.90 0.53
C PRO A 166 12.11 -2.90 -0.52
N VAL A 167 13.12 -2.51 -1.29
CA VAL A 167 13.84 -3.41 -2.20
C VAL A 167 14.55 -4.47 -1.36
N PRO A 168 14.45 -5.78 -1.69
CA PRO A 168 15.26 -6.83 -1.05
C PRO A 168 16.76 -6.52 -1.14
N THR A 169 17.50 -6.77 -0.08
CA THR A 169 18.94 -6.46 -0.05
C THR A 169 19.78 -7.50 0.68
N PRO A 170 20.87 -8.01 0.09
CA PRO A 170 21.23 -7.85 -1.33
C PRO A 170 20.24 -8.56 -2.27
N SER A 171 20.18 -8.13 -3.54
CA SER A 171 19.30 -8.70 -4.57
C SER A 171 20.06 -9.04 -5.83
N LYS A 172 19.83 -10.23 -6.37
CA LYS A 172 20.31 -10.60 -7.71
C LYS A 172 19.41 -10.09 -8.84
N ASP A 173 18.24 -9.55 -8.50
CA ASP A 173 17.32 -8.95 -9.46
C ASP A 173 17.66 -7.47 -9.65
N ASN A 174 18.23 -7.14 -10.81
CA ASN A 174 18.60 -5.78 -11.16
C ASN A 174 17.43 -4.92 -11.63
N GLU A 175 16.25 -5.49 -11.84
CA GLU A 175 14.97 -4.81 -12.07
C GLU A 175 14.10 -4.88 -10.82
N SER A 176 14.63 -4.51 -9.70
CA SER A 176 14.05 -4.70 -8.37
C SER A 176 12.71 -4.00 -8.18
N ILE A 177 11.84 -4.67 -7.43
CA ILE A 177 10.49 -4.20 -7.10
C ILE A 177 10.53 -3.37 -5.80
N TYR A 178 9.81 -2.25 -5.82
CA TYR A 178 9.63 -1.34 -4.68
C TYR A 178 8.17 -0.95 -4.52
N THR A 179 7.64 -0.87 -3.29
CA THR A 179 6.26 -0.45 -3.03
C THR A 179 6.21 0.70 -2.04
N PHE A 180 5.48 1.76 -2.41
CA PHE A 180 5.17 2.90 -1.55
C PHE A 180 3.68 3.24 -1.59
N PHE A 181 3.17 3.82 -0.52
CA PHE A 181 1.82 4.39 -0.44
C PHE A 181 1.86 5.87 -0.80
N SER A 182 0.82 6.35 -1.50
CA SER A 182 0.56 7.77 -1.74
C SER A 182 -0.86 8.13 -1.34
N THR A 183 -1.05 9.25 -0.66
CA THR A 183 -2.39 9.75 -0.31
C THR A 183 -3.17 10.28 -1.50
N LEU A 184 -2.49 10.65 -2.60
CA LEU A 184 -3.10 11.19 -3.81
C LEU A 184 -2.51 10.55 -5.07
N SER A 185 -3.32 10.45 -6.11
CA SER A 185 -2.85 10.08 -7.45
C SER A 185 -2.01 11.20 -8.07
N GLY A 186 -1.18 10.85 -9.06
CA GLY A 186 -0.38 11.86 -9.74
C GLY A 186 0.74 11.29 -10.59
N THR A 187 1.74 12.12 -10.86
CA THR A 187 2.94 11.73 -11.60
C THR A 187 4.07 11.42 -10.62
N ILE A 188 4.64 10.21 -10.73
CA ILE A 188 5.83 9.81 -9.96
C ILE A 188 7.06 10.47 -10.58
N ASN A 189 7.90 11.06 -9.74
CA ASN A 189 9.22 11.56 -10.12
C ASN A 189 10.28 10.76 -9.36
N TYR A 190 11.27 10.28 -10.08
CA TYR A 190 12.39 9.51 -9.56
C TYR A 190 13.59 10.40 -9.36
N GLY A 191 14.41 10.11 -8.35
CA GLY A 191 15.64 10.84 -8.06
C GLY A 191 16.76 9.93 -7.62
N GLY A 192 17.98 10.46 -7.63
CA GLY A 192 19.19 9.69 -7.39
C GLY A 192 19.53 8.79 -8.56
N SER A 193 20.00 7.59 -8.26
CA SER A 193 20.43 6.59 -9.25
C SER A 193 19.28 5.71 -9.74
N CYS A 194 18.08 5.84 -9.18
CA CYS A 194 16.91 5.05 -9.56
C CYS A 194 16.05 5.77 -10.60
N SER A 195 15.52 5.02 -11.57
CA SER A 195 14.65 5.53 -12.63
C SER A 195 13.64 4.48 -13.06
N ARG A 196 12.57 4.93 -13.74
CA ARG A 196 11.58 4.08 -14.39
C ARG A 196 10.84 4.87 -15.48
N ASP A 197 10.35 4.17 -16.51
CA ASP A 197 9.62 4.78 -17.62
C ASP A 197 8.13 5.03 -17.30
N ASN A 198 7.50 4.19 -16.45
CA ASN A 198 6.14 4.41 -15.97
C ASN A 198 6.13 5.30 -14.73
N ASN A 199 5.40 6.41 -14.81
CA ASN A 199 5.40 7.45 -13.79
C ASN A 199 4.00 7.80 -13.26
N THR A 200 3.02 6.88 -13.30
CA THR A 200 1.67 7.14 -12.80
C THR A 200 1.49 6.54 -11.39
N ALA A 201 1.10 7.38 -10.43
CA ALA A 201 0.71 6.99 -9.08
C ALA A 201 -0.81 6.99 -8.91
N VAL A 202 -1.31 6.06 -8.11
CA VAL A 202 -2.68 6.04 -7.58
C VAL A 202 -2.69 6.48 -6.12
N ALA A 203 -3.87 6.90 -5.62
CA ALA A 203 -4.07 7.24 -4.20
C ALA A 203 -4.25 5.95 -3.39
N ASP A 204 -3.18 5.15 -3.31
CA ASP A 204 -3.09 3.86 -2.62
C ASP A 204 -1.63 3.36 -2.69
N ASN A 205 -1.40 2.06 -2.46
CA ASN A 205 -0.13 1.39 -2.67
C ASN A 205 0.24 1.37 -4.16
N ASN A 206 1.47 1.81 -4.43
CA ASN A 206 2.06 1.86 -5.76
C ASN A 206 3.26 0.91 -5.80
N THR A 207 3.15 -0.16 -6.56
CA THR A 207 4.25 -1.08 -6.80
C THR A 207 4.93 -0.73 -8.12
N ILE A 208 6.22 -0.44 -8.05
CA ILE A 208 7.06 -0.08 -9.18
C ILE A 208 8.22 -1.07 -9.32
N THR A 209 8.71 -1.22 -10.54
CA THR A 209 9.94 -1.94 -10.86
C THR A 209 10.94 -0.94 -11.39
N PHE A 210 12.10 -0.80 -10.79
CA PHE A 210 13.13 0.11 -11.30
C PHE A 210 13.68 -0.39 -12.64
N ASN A 211 14.16 0.52 -13.50
CA ASN A 211 14.95 0.14 -14.65
C ASN A 211 16.23 -0.57 -14.20
N ALA A 212 16.78 -1.44 -15.05
CA ALA A 212 17.93 -2.26 -14.72
C ALA A 212 19.09 -1.42 -14.11
N LEU A 213 19.52 -1.85 -12.92
CA LEU A 213 20.58 -1.24 -12.13
C LEU A 213 21.85 -2.09 -12.24
N ALA A 214 23.02 -1.47 -12.23
CA ALA A 214 24.28 -2.17 -12.17
C ALA A 214 24.56 -2.71 -10.75
N ASP A 215 25.49 -3.66 -10.61
CA ASP A 215 25.95 -4.09 -9.29
C ASP A 215 26.51 -2.92 -8.48
N GLY A 216 26.10 -2.83 -7.22
CA GLY A 216 26.46 -1.75 -6.32
C GLY A 216 25.43 -1.43 -5.27
N THR A 217 25.78 -0.52 -4.35
CA THR A 217 24.88 -0.05 -3.29
C THR A 217 24.20 1.24 -3.70
N TYR A 218 22.88 1.30 -3.48
CA TYR A 218 21.98 2.41 -3.80
C TYR A 218 21.43 3.00 -2.50
N ASP A 219 21.91 4.15 -2.09
CA ASP A 219 21.52 4.88 -0.88
C ASP A 219 20.94 6.27 -1.16
N ASN A 220 20.84 6.64 -2.43
CA ASN A 220 20.43 7.97 -2.88
C ASN A 220 19.11 7.97 -3.67
N CYS A 221 18.43 6.82 -3.80
CA CYS A 221 17.19 6.71 -4.55
C CYS A 221 16.05 7.40 -3.81
N THR A 222 15.27 8.18 -4.55
CA THR A 222 14.08 8.85 -4.01
C THR A 222 12.90 8.76 -4.97
N VAL A 223 11.70 8.79 -4.42
CA VAL A 223 10.45 8.96 -5.17
C VAL A 223 9.67 10.15 -4.64
N SER A 224 8.98 10.85 -5.51
CA SER A 224 8.00 11.88 -5.14
C SER A 224 6.82 11.83 -6.09
N VAL A 225 5.65 12.28 -5.66
CA VAL A 225 4.43 12.33 -6.46
C VAL A 225 4.01 13.77 -6.65
N THR A 226 3.68 14.15 -7.89
CA THR A 226 3.14 15.48 -8.23
C THR A 226 1.66 15.31 -8.58
N ASN A 227 0.76 15.92 -7.78
CA ASN A 227 -0.68 16.01 -8.04
C ASN A 227 -1.03 17.46 -8.34
N ASN A 228 -1.71 17.73 -9.47
CA ASN A 228 -2.14 19.07 -9.87
C ASN A 228 -1.05 20.16 -9.73
N GLY A 229 0.19 19.83 -10.05
CA GLY A 229 1.33 20.76 -9.97
C GLY A 229 1.99 20.83 -8.57
N ILE A 230 1.42 20.23 -7.55
CA ILE A 230 2.00 20.19 -6.18
C ILE A 230 2.75 18.90 -5.98
N ARG A 231 4.03 19.04 -5.67
CA ARG A 231 4.94 17.92 -5.45
C ARG A 231 5.02 17.55 -3.96
N SER A 232 4.99 16.25 -3.66
CA SER A 232 5.29 15.72 -2.32
C SER A 232 6.72 16.04 -1.90
N ASP A 233 7.03 15.84 -0.62
CA ASP A 233 8.43 15.65 -0.21
C ASP A 233 9.00 14.42 -0.90
N ASN A 234 10.34 14.38 -1.04
CA ASN A 234 11.00 13.18 -1.52
C ASN A 234 10.92 12.10 -0.44
N LEU A 235 10.38 10.95 -0.79
CA LEU A 235 10.49 9.73 -0.01
C LEU A 235 11.82 9.06 -0.37
N SER A 236 12.72 8.90 0.60
CA SER A 236 13.93 8.10 0.41
C SER A 236 13.56 6.62 0.34
N VAL A 237 14.07 5.93 -0.66
CA VAL A 237 14.04 4.48 -0.74
C VAL A 237 15.09 3.94 0.23
N SER A 238 14.73 2.96 1.05
CA SER A 238 15.68 2.29 1.94
C SER A 238 16.87 1.77 1.15
N SER A 239 18.09 1.96 1.68
CA SER A 239 19.33 1.55 1.01
C SER A 239 19.31 0.06 0.68
N PHE A 240 19.71 -0.29 -0.53
CA PHE A 240 19.78 -1.67 -1.00
C PHE A 240 21.01 -1.90 -1.87
N THR A 241 21.42 -3.17 -2.02
CA THR A 241 22.54 -3.59 -2.85
C THR A 241 22.04 -4.50 -3.97
N ILE A 242 22.43 -4.21 -5.20
CA ILE A 242 22.29 -5.11 -6.35
C ILE A 242 23.59 -5.85 -6.51
N ASP A 243 23.49 -7.18 -6.63
CA ASP A 243 24.60 -8.08 -6.86
C ASP A 243 24.12 -9.22 -7.76
N THR A 244 24.48 -9.14 -9.03
CA THR A 244 24.12 -10.12 -10.06
C THR A 244 25.28 -11.07 -10.38
N THR A 245 26.42 -10.89 -9.71
CA THR A 245 27.65 -11.63 -9.98
C THR A 245 27.67 -12.92 -9.17
N PRO A 246 27.74 -14.12 -9.81
CA PRO A 246 27.88 -15.35 -9.07
C PRO A 246 29.30 -15.56 -8.56
N PRO A 247 29.49 -16.25 -7.42
CA PRO A 247 30.81 -16.65 -6.95
C PRO A 247 31.55 -17.49 -7.98
N VAL A 248 32.88 -17.37 -8.03
CA VAL A 248 33.74 -18.21 -8.87
C VAL A 248 34.53 -19.18 -7.97
N LEU A 249 34.44 -20.50 -8.27
CA LEU A 249 35.12 -21.54 -7.48
C LEU A 249 36.36 -22.04 -8.20
N LEU A 250 37.49 -22.03 -7.50
CA LEU A 250 38.79 -22.57 -7.99
C LEU A 250 39.22 -23.74 -7.12
N PRO A 251 39.62 -24.89 -7.73
CA PRO A 251 40.13 -26.02 -6.97
C PRO A 251 41.49 -25.68 -6.38
N VAL A 252 41.72 -26.10 -5.14
CA VAL A 252 43.01 -25.99 -4.44
C VAL A 252 43.61 -27.37 -4.23
N ASP A 253 42.89 -28.27 -3.55
CA ASP A 253 43.29 -29.67 -3.41
C ASP A 253 42.17 -30.60 -3.90
N ASN A 254 42.55 -31.51 -4.78
CA ASN A 254 41.66 -32.52 -5.34
C ASN A 254 41.57 -33.75 -4.45
N VAL A 255 40.46 -34.49 -4.53
CA VAL A 255 40.37 -35.84 -3.97
C VAL A 255 41.37 -36.75 -4.69
N THR A 256 42.09 -37.58 -3.92
CA THR A 256 42.98 -38.61 -4.50
C THR A 256 42.21 -39.50 -5.46
N THR A 257 42.74 -39.66 -6.71
CA THR A 257 42.00 -40.30 -7.80
C THR A 257 41.73 -41.79 -7.59
N LEU A 258 42.58 -42.47 -6.78
CA LEU A 258 42.39 -43.86 -6.35
C LEU A 258 42.80 -43.95 -4.87
N THR A 259 41.91 -44.38 -4.03
CA THR A 259 42.12 -44.43 -2.56
C THR A 259 41.44 -45.65 -1.94
N ASN A 260 42.03 -46.15 -0.85
CA ASN A 260 41.40 -47.13 0.04
C ASN A 260 40.79 -46.46 1.29
N ASP A 261 40.79 -45.16 1.36
CA ASP A 261 40.11 -44.38 2.40
C ASP A 261 38.71 -43.99 1.93
N ASN A 262 37.70 -44.44 2.63
CA ASN A 262 36.30 -44.14 2.34
C ASN A 262 35.65 -43.21 3.36
N THR A 263 36.38 -42.70 4.39
CA THR A 263 35.84 -41.96 5.54
C THR A 263 36.45 -40.59 5.73
N SER A 264 37.64 -40.33 5.16
CA SER A 264 38.40 -39.06 5.39
C SER A 264 38.57 -38.25 4.12
N LEU A 265 37.73 -38.47 3.12
CA LEU A 265 37.82 -37.80 1.83
C LEU A 265 37.46 -36.33 1.94
N SER A 266 38.27 -35.47 1.38
CA SER A 266 38.03 -34.02 1.38
C SER A 266 38.39 -33.37 0.04
N TYR A 267 37.75 -32.26 -0.22
CA TYR A 267 38.00 -31.40 -1.37
C TYR A 267 38.20 -29.97 -0.89
N THR A 268 39.30 -29.34 -1.33
CA THR A 268 39.60 -27.94 -0.97
C THR A 268 39.46 -27.04 -2.20
N PHE A 269 38.79 -25.94 -2.05
CA PHE A 269 38.59 -24.94 -3.08
C PHE A 269 38.61 -23.53 -2.47
N SER A 270 38.79 -22.51 -3.30
CA SER A 270 38.57 -21.11 -2.95
C SER A 270 37.36 -20.57 -3.68
N SER A 271 36.72 -19.54 -3.09
CA SER A 271 35.60 -18.84 -3.68
C SER A 271 35.91 -17.34 -3.73
N THR A 272 35.53 -16.66 -4.82
CA THR A 272 35.67 -15.18 -4.90
C THR A 272 34.71 -14.46 -3.96
N GLU A 273 33.65 -15.11 -3.51
CA GLU A 273 32.62 -14.54 -2.65
C GLU A 273 32.25 -15.48 -1.50
N GLY A 274 31.76 -14.88 -0.42
CA GLY A 274 31.19 -15.63 0.69
C GLY A 274 29.78 -16.15 0.36
N GLY A 275 29.39 -17.25 1.00
CA GLY A 275 28.08 -17.80 0.78
C GLY A 275 27.81 -19.15 1.46
N THR A 276 26.74 -19.80 1.09
CA THR A 276 26.36 -21.13 1.59
C THR A 276 26.90 -22.20 0.66
N ILE A 277 27.61 -23.18 1.21
CA ILE A 277 28.14 -24.36 0.49
C ILE A 277 27.09 -25.46 0.52
N THR A 278 26.82 -26.07 -0.64
CA THR A 278 26.05 -27.31 -0.76
C THR A 278 26.83 -28.34 -1.58
N VAL A 279 26.81 -29.61 -1.13
CA VAL A 279 27.41 -30.75 -1.79
C VAL A 279 26.30 -31.52 -2.49
N GLY A 280 26.56 -31.95 -3.74
CA GLY A 280 25.58 -32.65 -4.56
C GLY A 280 26.19 -33.79 -5.38
N GLY A 281 25.39 -34.39 -6.24
CA GLY A 281 25.73 -35.62 -6.96
C GLY A 281 25.67 -36.83 -6.02
N ASP A 282 26.56 -37.79 -6.25
CA ASP A 282 26.67 -39.01 -5.40
C ASP A 282 27.46 -38.76 -4.11
N CYS A 283 27.89 -37.51 -3.86
CA CYS A 283 28.56 -37.09 -2.66
C CYS A 283 27.62 -36.35 -1.70
N SER A 284 27.85 -36.50 -0.39
CA SER A 284 27.19 -35.71 0.65
C SER A 284 28.21 -35.14 1.63
N ASN A 285 27.90 -34.04 2.28
CA ASN A 285 28.78 -33.40 3.25
C ASN A 285 28.72 -34.16 4.58
N SER A 286 29.89 -34.44 5.17
CA SER A 286 30.01 -35.04 6.51
C SER A 286 30.24 -34.01 7.60
N SER A 287 30.52 -32.75 7.23
CA SER A 287 30.89 -31.68 8.17
C SER A 287 29.85 -30.55 8.18
N ASP A 288 29.81 -29.81 9.29
CA ASP A 288 28.98 -28.62 9.46
C ASP A 288 29.54 -27.37 8.75
N ASN A 289 30.64 -27.52 7.98
CA ASN A 289 31.25 -26.40 7.27
C ASN A 289 30.47 -26.08 5.97
N ASN A 290 29.37 -25.38 6.10
CA ASN A 290 28.48 -24.99 5.01
C ASN A 290 28.66 -23.54 4.59
N THR A 291 29.73 -22.85 5.02
CA THR A 291 29.97 -21.43 4.74
C THR A 291 31.26 -21.24 3.98
N ALA A 292 31.16 -20.57 2.83
CA ALA A 292 32.28 -20.07 2.08
C ALA A 292 32.65 -18.66 2.56
N VAL A 293 33.93 -18.41 2.66
CA VAL A 293 34.51 -17.08 2.94
C VAL A 293 35.17 -16.57 1.67
N ALA A 294 34.96 -15.31 1.34
CA ALA A 294 35.55 -14.71 0.14
C ALA A 294 37.08 -14.76 0.21
N ASP A 295 37.69 -15.16 -0.90
CA ASP A 295 39.14 -15.23 -1.12
C ASP A 295 39.89 -16.15 -0.15
N ASP A 296 39.20 -17.08 0.55
CA ASP A 296 39.78 -18.03 1.47
C ASP A 296 39.63 -19.49 0.92
N ASN A 297 40.44 -20.38 1.47
CA ASN A 297 40.38 -21.80 1.14
C ASN A 297 39.43 -22.54 2.07
N MET A 298 38.40 -23.15 1.51
CA MET A 298 37.45 -23.98 2.22
C MET A 298 37.69 -25.45 1.92
N THR A 299 37.72 -26.25 2.98
CA THR A 299 37.79 -27.71 2.87
C THR A 299 36.45 -28.33 3.25
N VAL A 300 35.89 -29.09 2.32
CA VAL A 300 34.67 -29.88 2.55
C VAL A 300 35.06 -31.33 2.69
N SER A 301 34.64 -31.96 3.78
CA SER A 301 34.81 -33.42 3.99
C SER A 301 33.54 -34.14 3.55
N PHE A 302 33.70 -35.21 2.80
CA PHE A 302 32.57 -36.02 2.37
C PHE A 302 32.15 -37.04 3.46
N ALA A 303 30.87 -37.35 3.50
CA ALA A 303 30.40 -38.49 4.27
C ALA A 303 30.99 -39.79 3.73
N ALA A 304 31.07 -40.85 4.56
CA ALA A 304 31.58 -42.14 4.13
C ALA A 304 30.86 -42.63 2.87
N LEU A 305 31.68 -43.05 1.88
CA LEU A 305 31.22 -43.51 0.59
C LEU A 305 31.56 -45.02 0.42
N ALA A 306 30.76 -45.73 -0.35
CA ALA A 306 31.02 -47.13 -0.68
C ALA A 306 32.11 -47.25 -1.77
N ASP A 307 32.65 -48.48 -1.94
CA ASP A 307 33.55 -48.77 -3.07
C ASP A 307 32.85 -48.47 -4.41
N GLY A 308 33.57 -47.80 -5.29
CA GLY A 308 33.01 -47.34 -6.57
C GLY A 308 33.69 -46.11 -7.14
N THR A 309 33.30 -45.73 -8.36
CA THR A 309 33.81 -44.53 -9.04
C THR A 309 32.80 -43.39 -8.94
N TYR A 310 33.28 -42.25 -8.48
CA TYR A 310 32.51 -41.03 -8.27
C TYR A 310 32.95 -39.96 -9.27
N ALA A 311 32.07 -39.65 -10.23
CA ALA A 311 32.39 -38.71 -11.32
C ALA A 311 31.40 -37.51 -11.38
N ASN A 312 30.38 -37.50 -10.52
CA ASN A 312 29.31 -36.51 -10.56
C ASN A 312 29.19 -35.67 -9.27
N CYS A 313 30.14 -35.80 -8.33
CA CYS A 313 30.15 -34.99 -7.12
C CYS A 313 30.33 -33.54 -7.45
N THR A 314 29.54 -32.68 -6.81
CA THR A 314 29.53 -31.24 -7.04
C THR A 314 29.63 -30.45 -5.74
N ILE A 315 30.23 -29.26 -5.85
CA ILE A 315 30.21 -28.22 -4.82
C ILE A 315 29.48 -27.02 -5.44
N THR A 316 28.46 -26.51 -4.74
CA THR A 316 27.76 -25.29 -5.12
C THR A 316 27.94 -24.27 -4.01
N VAL A 317 28.34 -23.06 -4.37
CA VAL A 317 28.30 -21.90 -3.44
C VAL A 317 27.19 -20.96 -3.91
N THR A 318 26.35 -20.56 -2.97
CA THR A 318 25.30 -19.56 -3.19
C THR A 318 25.59 -18.37 -2.29
N ASP A 319 25.77 -17.18 -2.88
CA ASP A 319 26.03 -15.93 -2.16
C ASP A 319 24.79 -15.40 -1.40
N SER A 320 24.92 -14.26 -0.76
CA SER A 320 23.85 -13.63 0.01
C SER A 320 22.74 -13.01 -0.86
N ALA A 321 23.03 -12.70 -2.14
CA ALA A 321 22.05 -12.21 -3.10
C ALA A 321 21.25 -13.36 -3.76
N GLY A 322 21.74 -14.60 -3.62
CA GLY A 322 21.16 -15.80 -4.19
C GLY A 322 21.72 -16.16 -5.57
N ASN A 323 22.86 -15.56 -6.00
CA ASN A 323 23.59 -16.05 -7.17
C ASN A 323 24.37 -17.30 -6.77
N SER A 324 24.50 -18.26 -7.68
CA SER A 324 25.16 -19.52 -7.37
C SER A 324 26.04 -19.99 -8.50
N PHE A 325 27.11 -20.67 -8.13
CA PHE A 325 27.99 -21.36 -9.05
C PHE A 325 28.23 -22.80 -8.57
N THR A 326 28.16 -23.75 -9.51
CA THR A 326 28.39 -25.17 -9.24
C THR A 326 29.65 -25.62 -9.94
N ARG A 327 30.54 -26.32 -9.20
CA ARG A 327 31.76 -26.94 -9.69
C ARG A 327 31.70 -28.42 -9.47
N TYR A 328 32.14 -29.18 -10.48
CA TYR A 328 32.38 -30.61 -10.35
C TYR A 328 33.71 -30.86 -9.60
N VAL A 329 33.68 -31.78 -8.65
CA VAL A 329 34.86 -32.38 -8.03
C VAL A 329 35.52 -33.29 -9.05
N ASN A 330 36.85 -33.40 -9.02
CA ASN A 330 37.55 -34.37 -9.87
C ASN A 330 37.02 -35.78 -9.63
N SER A 331 36.98 -36.61 -10.69
CA SER A 331 36.60 -38.03 -10.55
C SER A 331 37.62 -38.77 -9.70
N PHE A 332 37.14 -39.65 -8.81
CA PHE A 332 37.93 -40.52 -7.95
C PHE A 332 37.28 -41.88 -7.80
N THR A 333 38.09 -42.87 -7.42
CA THR A 333 37.64 -44.26 -7.18
C THR A 333 38.02 -44.66 -5.76
N ILE A 334 37.10 -45.26 -5.06
CA ILE A 334 37.29 -45.87 -3.75
C ILE A 334 37.31 -47.35 -3.93
N ASP A 335 38.36 -47.99 -3.37
CA ASP A 335 38.52 -49.42 -3.36
C ASP A 335 39.16 -49.85 -2.04
N THR A 336 38.33 -50.35 -1.13
CA THR A 336 38.75 -50.81 0.21
C THR A 336 38.98 -52.29 0.26
N ILE A 337 38.81 -53.01 -0.86
CA ILE A 337 38.94 -54.46 -0.92
C ILE A 337 40.43 -54.83 -1.14
N ALA A 338 40.97 -55.61 -0.23
CA ALA A 338 42.36 -56.12 -0.39
C ALA A 338 42.42 -57.23 -1.40
N PRO A 339 43.49 -57.27 -2.26
CA PRO A 339 43.68 -58.32 -3.18
C PRO A 339 43.88 -59.70 -2.49
N ILE A 340 43.25 -60.69 -3.05
CA ILE A 340 43.44 -62.10 -2.60
C ILE A 340 44.38 -62.79 -3.54
N LEU A 341 45.45 -63.41 -2.94
CA LEU A 341 46.39 -64.21 -3.66
C LEU A 341 46.01 -65.68 -3.56
N ASN A 342 45.83 -66.33 -4.70
CA ASN A 342 45.57 -67.79 -4.81
C ASN A 342 46.67 -68.50 -5.45
N PRO A 343 47.26 -69.55 -4.82
CA PRO A 343 48.32 -70.33 -5.41
C PRO A 343 47.80 -71.16 -6.63
N VAL A 344 48.57 -71.15 -7.69
CA VAL A 344 48.28 -71.92 -8.90
C VAL A 344 49.21 -73.13 -8.96
N SER A 345 50.50 -72.92 -8.71
CA SER A 345 51.49 -73.96 -8.70
C SER A 345 52.43 -73.80 -7.50
N ALA A 346 52.56 -74.87 -6.71
CA ALA A 346 53.46 -74.89 -5.55
C ALA A 346 54.88 -75.23 -6.00
N VAL A 347 55.83 -74.77 -5.21
CA VAL A 347 57.25 -75.26 -5.38
C VAL A 347 57.32 -76.70 -4.89
N PRO A 348 57.86 -77.63 -5.74
CA PRO A 348 58.06 -79.03 -5.32
C PRO A 348 58.93 -79.11 -4.08
N THR A 349 58.57 -80.06 -3.19
CA THR A 349 59.35 -80.28 -1.98
C THR A 349 59.51 -81.81 -1.69
N PRO A 350 60.75 -82.30 -1.60
CA PRO A 350 62.02 -81.63 -1.79
C PRO A 350 62.31 -81.27 -3.26
N THR A 351 63.14 -80.22 -3.51
CA THR A 351 63.58 -79.80 -4.84
C THR A 351 65.12 -79.63 -4.82
N ASP A 352 65.74 -79.95 -5.94
CA ASP A 352 67.17 -79.68 -6.26
C ASP A 352 67.31 -78.40 -7.13
N ASN A 353 66.22 -77.81 -7.51
CA ASN A 353 66.19 -76.60 -8.32
C ASN A 353 66.49 -75.35 -7.40
N SER A 354 67.66 -74.71 -7.68
CA SER A 354 68.10 -73.51 -6.94
C SER A 354 67.31 -72.24 -7.32
N THR A 355 66.47 -72.30 -8.39
CA THR A 355 65.63 -71.23 -8.88
C THR A 355 64.17 -71.69 -9.07
N PRO A 356 63.52 -72.17 -8.03
CA PRO A 356 62.18 -72.72 -8.17
C PRO A 356 61.17 -71.60 -8.54
N SER A 357 60.12 -71.97 -9.30
CA SER A 357 59.09 -71.09 -9.70
C SER A 357 57.82 -71.29 -8.81
N TYR A 358 57.19 -70.20 -8.41
CA TYR A 358 55.91 -70.21 -7.75
C TYR A 358 54.91 -69.42 -8.57
N THR A 359 53.74 -69.95 -8.85
CA THR A 359 52.70 -69.30 -9.64
C THR A 359 51.46 -69.06 -8.76
N PHE A 360 50.99 -67.88 -8.80
CA PHE A 360 49.75 -67.51 -8.16
C PHE A 360 48.95 -66.54 -9.08
N PHE A 361 47.67 -66.34 -8.82
CA PHE A 361 46.95 -65.24 -9.38
C PHE A 361 46.45 -64.33 -8.26
N SER A 362 46.35 -63.01 -8.53
CA SER A 362 45.76 -62.05 -7.68
C SER A 362 44.36 -61.69 -8.23
N THR A 363 43.39 -61.43 -7.33
CA THR A 363 42.07 -60.93 -7.72
C THR A 363 42.13 -59.51 -8.28
N GLU A 364 43.23 -58.79 -8.01
CA GLU A 364 43.44 -57.43 -8.43
C GLU A 364 44.87 -57.19 -8.85
N ALA A 365 45.07 -56.14 -9.66
CA ALA A 365 46.43 -55.72 -10.05
C ALA A 365 47.07 -54.93 -8.90
N GLY A 366 48.34 -55.13 -8.67
CA GLY A 366 49.08 -54.49 -7.58
C GLY A 366 50.60 -54.76 -7.69
N VAL A 367 51.31 -54.27 -6.67
CA VAL A 367 52.77 -54.47 -6.53
C VAL A 367 53.04 -55.68 -5.69
N ILE A 368 53.87 -56.57 -6.22
CA ILE A 368 54.29 -57.78 -5.52
C ILE A 368 55.50 -57.46 -4.63
N THR A 369 55.43 -57.80 -3.37
CA THR A 369 56.51 -57.68 -2.41
C THR A 369 56.96 -59.09 -1.97
N TYR A 370 58.24 -59.31 -1.84
CA TYR A 370 58.83 -60.59 -1.43
C TYR A 370 59.44 -60.44 -0.03
N SER A 371 59.37 -61.49 0.79
CA SER A 371 59.94 -61.51 2.12
C SER A 371 60.49 -62.88 2.50
N GLY A 372 61.20 -63.04 3.67
CA GLY A 372 61.66 -64.29 4.16
C GLY A 372 62.84 -64.96 3.37
N GLY A 373 63.66 -64.14 2.73
CA GLY A 373 64.80 -64.66 1.93
C GLY A 373 64.48 -65.00 0.50
N CYS A 374 63.24 -64.82 0.04
CA CYS A 374 62.77 -64.98 -1.31
C CYS A 374 62.81 -63.65 -2.06
N GLY A 375 63.15 -63.68 -3.35
CA GLY A 375 63.15 -62.56 -4.25
C GLY A 375 62.87 -63.03 -5.69
N SER A 376 62.47 -62.12 -6.59
CA SER A 376 62.28 -62.37 -7.99
C SER A 376 63.02 -61.34 -8.82
N SER A 377 63.51 -61.74 -9.96
CA SER A 377 64.09 -60.89 -10.99
C SER A 377 63.02 -60.34 -11.96
N SER A 378 61.75 -60.82 -11.81
CA SER A 378 60.61 -60.34 -12.57
C SER A 378 59.82 -59.36 -11.67
N PRO A 379 59.45 -58.13 -12.17
CA PRO A 379 58.67 -57.15 -11.43
C PRO A 379 57.27 -57.61 -11.20
#